data_bf72a50a5bd458cf52c4a81f96b25ea1
#
_entry.id   bf72a50a5bd458cf52c4a81f96b25ea1
#
_cell.length_a   1.000
_cell.length_b   1.000
_cell.length_c   1.000
_cell.angle_alpha   90.00
_cell.angle_beta   90.00
_cell.angle_gamma   90.00
#
_symmetry.space_group_name_H-M   'P 1'
#
loop_
_entity.id
_entity.type
_entity.pdbx_description
1 polymer ?
#
loop_
_entity_poly.entity_id
_entity_poly.type
_entity_poly.pdbx_seq_one_letter_code
_entity_poly.pdbx_strand_id
1 'polypeptide(L)'
;MHLEFKKINLACDYGFCVAARRDAYVCSFHRDEGFDEFLAGYRERMATRLASQEWHYLHVWQGGEIVGQLEFCTVSAEPETGYIYLIYLTPQARGQGMADLLLQYIGRTLWQAGCRRVVLLVSRLNPRALRFYRRCGWQYLGPNPKHAETDFYEYWLPDLA
;
A
#
# COMPACT_ATOMS: atom_id res chain seq x y z
N MET A 1 -11.40 14.42 10.83
CA MET A 1 -10.61 13.19 11.06
C MET A 1 -9.13 13.54 10.95
N HIS A 2 -8.38 13.36 12.04
CA HIS A 2 -6.97 13.71 12.06
C HIS A 2 -6.12 12.44 12.02
N LEU A 3 -5.32 12.28 10.97
CA LEU A 3 -4.41 11.15 10.81
C LEU A 3 -2.97 11.66 10.80
N GLU A 4 -2.09 10.90 11.43
CA GLU A 4 -0.65 11.16 11.40
C GLU A 4 0.05 10.02 10.66
N PHE A 5 1.00 10.37 9.80
CA PHE A 5 1.76 9.42 8.99
C PHE A 5 3.20 9.45 9.48
N LYS A 6 3.65 8.34 10.05
CA LYS A 6 4.98 8.27 10.68
C LYS A 6 5.74 7.06 10.16
N LYS A 7 7.06 7.19 10.01
CA LYS A 7 7.91 6.05 9.67
C LYS A 7 7.68 4.91 10.66
N ILE A 8 7.61 3.69 10.13
CA ILE A 8 7.44 2.49 10.94
C ILE A 8 8.64 2.33 11.87
N ASN A 9 8.36 2.10 13.13
CA ASN A 9 9.38 1.77 14.14
C ASN A 9 9.46 0.24 14.25
N LEU A 10 10.44 -0.37 13.57
CA LEU A 10 10.59 -1.82 13.55
C LEU A 10 10.86 -2.40 14.95
N ALA A 11 11.57 -1.67 15.79
CA ALA A 11 11.89 -2.16 17.13
C ALA A 11 10.64 -2.34 18.01
N CYS A 12 9.62 -1.48 17.79
CA CYS A 12 8.41 -1.49 18.62
C CYS A 12 7.21 -2.15 17.93
N ASP A 13 7.09 -2.01 16.60
CA ASP A 13 5.82 -2.25 15.91
C ASP A 13 5.89 -3.31 14.81
N TYR A 14 6.95 -4.11 14.77
CA TYR A 14 7.06 -5.16 13.75
C TYR A 14 5.92 -6.17 13.83
N GLY A 15 5.45 -6.49 15.05
CA GLY A 15 4.31 -7.39 15.21
C GLY A 15 3.05 -6.89 14.52
N PHE A 16 2.81 -5.57 14.57
CA PHE A 16 1.70 -4.98 13.83
C PHE A 16 1.90 -5.16 12.33
N CYS A 17 3.12 -4.97 11.82
CA CYS A 17 3.41 -5.12 10.40
C CYS A 17 3.10 -6.54 9.90
N VAL A 18 3.48 -7.56 10.67
CA VAL A 18 3.19 -8.96 10.33
C VAL A 18 1.68 -9.20 10.30
N ALA A 19 0.96 -8.74 11.32
CA ALA A 19 -0.49 -8.90 11.40
C ALA A 19 -1.19 -8.17 10.25
N ALA A 20 -0.74 -6.97 9.91
CA ALA A 20 -1.30 -6.20 8.80
C ALA A 20 -1.10 -6.91 7.47
N ARG A 21 0.10 -7.43 7.24
CA ARG A 21 0.41 -8.16 6.00
C ARG A 21 -0.37 -9.47 5.90
N ARG A 22 -0.52 -10.20 7.01
CA ARG A 22 -1.31 -11.43 7.03
C ARG A 22 -2.78 -11.13 6.71
N ASP A 23 -3.36 -10.12 7.35
CA ASP A 23 -4.75 -9.74 7.10
C ASP A 23 -4.95 -9.29 5.66
N ALA A 24 -4.04 -8.48 5.13
CA ALA A 24 -4.10 -8.05 3.73
C ALA A 24 -3.99 -9.23 2.77
N TYR A 25 -3.14 -10.20 3.07
CA TYR A 25 -2.98 -11.40 2.27
C TYR A 25 -4.27 -12.22 2.24
N VAL A 26 -4.89 -12.42 3.40
CA VAL A 26 -6.15 -13.17 3.49
C VAL A 26 -7.29 -12.42 2.80
N CYS A 27 -7.36 -11.10 2.92
CA CYS A 27 -8.35 -10.29 2.19
C CYS A 27 -8.17 -10.42 0.67
N SER A 28 -6.94 -10.56 0.21
CA SER A 28 -6.61 -10.66 -1.22
C SER A 28 -6.87 -12.05 -1.78
N PHE A 29 -6.57 -13.11 -1.04
CA PHE A 29 -6.53 -14.47 -1.58
C PHE A 29 -7.46 -15.45 -0.87
N HIS A 30 -8.13 -15.05 0.22
CA HIS A 30 -9.05 -15.89 1.01
C HIS A 30 -8.39 -17.15 1.57
N ARG A 31 -7.07 -17.11 1.76
CA ARG A 31 -6.26 -18.18 2.35
C ARG A 31 -4.99 -17.57 2.89
N ASP A 32 -4.24 -18.30 3.72
CA ASP A 32 -2.94 -17.85 4.18
C ASP A 32 -1.78 -18.76 3.73
N GLU A 33 -2.04 -19.79 2.95
CA GLU A 33 -0.99 -20.58 2.30
C GLU A 33 -0.12 -19.66 1.45
N GLY A 34 1.18 -19.77 1.61
CA GLY A 34 2.16 -18.93 0.91
C GLY A 34 2.55 -17.68 1.68
N PHE A 35 1.84 -17.35 2.75
CA PHE A 35 2.18 -16.15 3.53
C PHE A 35 3.53 -16.27 4.22
N ASP A 36 3.86 -17.43 4.74
CA ASP A 36 5.16 -17.64 5.39
C ASP A 36 6.32 -17.43 4.43
N GLU A 37 6.15 -17.80 3.17
CA GLU A 37 7.15 -17.56 2.12
C GLU A 37 7.32 -16.04 1.87
N PHE A 38 6.21 -15.30 1.84
CA PHE A 38 6.27 -13.85 1.74
C PHE A 38 6.99 -13.25 2.94
N LEU A 39 6.70 -13.76 4.15
CA LEU A 39 7.25 -13.22 5.39
C LEU A 39 8.75 -13.44 5.52
N ALA A 40 9.29 -14.47 4.84
CA ALA A 40 10.72 -14.72 4.83
C ALA A 40 11.46 -13.52 4.24
N GLY A 41 12.39 -12.95 5.01
CA GLY A 41 13.14 -11.77 4.60
C GLY A 41 12.40 -10.44 4.66
N TYR A 42 11.14 -10.43 5.09
CA TYR A 42 10.33 -9.21 5.13
C TYR A 42 10.94 -8.14 6.06
N ARG A 43 11.35 -8.53 7.27
CA ARG A 43 11.93 -7.61 8.23
C ARG A 43 13.22 -6.97 7.69
N GLU A 44 14.07 -7.76 7.06
CA GLU A 44 15.32 -7.29 6.49
C GLU A 44 15.07 -6.33 5.32
N ARG A 45 14.10 -6.64 4.47
CA ARG A 45 13.69 -5.72 3.38
C ARG A 45 13.19 -4.40 3.93
N MET A 46 12.35 -4.44 4.98
CA MET A 46 11.85 -3.22 5.62
C MET A 46 12.99 -2.38 6.18
N ALA A 47 13.93 -3.01 6.88
CA ALA A 47 15.07 -2.29 7.47
C ALA A 47 15.88 -1.58 6.40
N THR A 48 16.17 -2.26 5.29
CA THR A 48 16.91 -1.68 4.17
C THR A 48 16.13 -0.52 3.55
N ARG A 49 14.84 -0.70 3.31
CA ARG A 49 13.99 0.28 2.63
C ARG A 49 13.68 1.50 3.52
N LEU A 50 13.57 1.30 4.83
CA LEU A 50 13.38 2.41 5.77
C LEU A 50 14.57 3.38 5.77
N ALA A 51 15.76 2.92 5.39
CA ALA A 51 16.94 3.76 5.27
C ALA A 51 17.00 4.53 3.93
N SER A 52 16.14 4.20 2.97
CA SER A 52 16.11 4.83 1.65
C SER A 52 15.10 5.98 1.61
N GLN A 53 15.46 7.08 0.93
CA GLN A 53 14.54 8.21 0.75
C GLN A 53 13.45 7.91 -0.28
N GLU A 54 13.64 6.90 -1.12
CA GLU A 54 12.69 6.54 -2.18
C GLU A 54 11.55 5.67 -1.66
N TRP A 55 11.76 4.96 -0.56
CA TRP A 55 10.79 4.06 0.02
C TRP A 55 10.08 4.71 1.20
N HIS A 56 8.77 4.51 1.27
CA HIS A 56 7.92 5.00 2.32
C HIS A 56 7.22 3.82 2.98
N TYR A 57 7.67 3.49 4.18
CA TYR A 57 7.08 2.49 5.06
C TYR A 57 6.53 3.23 6.26
N LEU A 58 5.20 3.41 6.29
CA LEU A 58 4.56 4.31 7.24
C LEU A 58 3.46 3.61 8.01
N HIS A 59 3.35 3.95 9.28
CA HIS A 59 2.13 3.68 10.05
C HIS A 59 1.25 4.90 10.05
N VAL A 60 -0.05 4.65 9.98
CA VAL A 60 -1.09 5.67 10.05
C VAL A 60 -1.63 5.63 11.47
N TRP A 61 -1.53 6.76 12.16
CA TRP A 61 -1.94 6.89 13.55
C TRP A 61 -3.19 7.75 13.66
N GLN A 62 -4.12 7.34 14.52
CA GLN A 62 -5.28 8.14 14.90
C GLN A 62 -5.49 7.99 16.40
N GLY A 63 -5.47 9.12 17.12
CA GLY A 63 -5.72 9.12 18.55
C GLY A 63 -4.79 8.23 19.37
N GLY A 64 -3.53 8.11 18.97
CA GLY A 64 -2.55 7.30 19.68
C GLY A 64 -2.57 5.81 19.32
N GLU A 65 -3.37 5.41 18.34
CA GLU A 65 -3.45 4.03 17.86
C GLU A 65 -3.03 3.93 16.40
N ILE A 66 -2.37 2.82 16.06
CA ILE A 66 -2.07 2.52 14.66
C ILE A 66 -3.34 1.97 14.01
N VAL A 67 -3.83 2.67 12.99
CA VAL A 67 -5.04 2.28 12.27
C VAL A 67 -4.75 1.80 10.85
N GLY A 68 -3.53 1.95 10.36
CA GLY A 68 -3.18 1.53 9.00
C GLY A 68 -1.70 1.47 8.75
N GLN A 69 -1.36 0.94 7.58
CA GLN A 69 0.03 0.80 7.14
C GLN A 69 0.13 1.05 5.64
N LEU A 70 1.14 1.83 5.26
CA LEU A 70 1.43 2.14 3.86
C LEU A 70 2.83 1.66 3.52
N GLU A 71 2.97 1.06 2.33
CA GLU A 71 4.27 0.71 1.77
C GLU A 71 4.26 1.12 0.30
N PHE A 72 5.07 2.10 -0.06
CA PHE A 72 5.14 2.55 -1.45
C PHE A 72 6.51 3.11 -1.77
N CYS A 73 6.80 3.22 -3.06
CA CYS A 73 8.09 3.70 -3.56
C CYS A 73 7.88 4.78 -4.62
N THR A 74 8.73 5.79 -4.59
CA THR A 74 8.67 6.91 -5.55
C THR A 74 9.37 6.58 -6.86
N VAL A 75 10.05 5.44 -6.96
CA VAL A 75 10.81 5.01 -8.15
C VAL A 75 10.35 3.61 -8.54
N SER A 76 10.21 3.37 -9.84
CA SER A 76 9.91 2.05 -10.40
C SER A 76 10.66 1.85 -11.71
N ALA A 77 10.39 0.75 -12.41
CA ALA A 77 10.99 0.49 -13.71
C ALA A 77 10.55 1.49 -14.78
N GLU A 78 9.39 2.13 -14.57
CA GLU A 78 8.86 3.13 -15.51
C GLU A 78 9.20 4.54 -15.03
N PRO A 79 9.56 5.47 -15.95
CA PRO A 79 9.87 6.85 -15.57
C PRO A 79 8.66 7.56 -14.99
N GLU A 80 8.91 8.45 -14.03
CA GLU A 80 7.91 9.28 -13.36
C GLU A 80 6.73 8.48 -12.77
N THR A 81 6.96 7.21 -12.45
CA THR A 81 5.92 6.29 -12.00
C THR A 81 6.30 5.69 -10.65
N GLY A 82 5.45 5.93 -9.66
CA GLY A 82 5.57 5.31 -8.35
C GLY A 82 4.87 3.96 -8.30
N TYR A 83 5.10 3.21 -7.23
CA TYR A 83 4.49 1.90 -7.04
C TYR A 83 4.02 1.74 -5.61
N ILE A 84 2.77 1.28 -5.44
CA ILE A 84 2.20 1.01 -4.12
C ILE A 84 2.24 -0.49 -3.86
N TYR A 85 2.86 -0.88 -2.74
CA TYR A 85 2.96 -2.27 -2.32
C TYR A 85 1.90 -2.65 -1.31
N LEU A 86 1.44 -1.68 -0.49
CA LEU A 86 0.42 -1.94 0.52
C LEU A 86 -0.31 -0.65 0.87
N ILE A 87 -1.64 -0.74 0.87
CA ILE A 87 -2.53 0.20 1.56
C ILE A 87 -3.38 -0.65 2.48
N TYR A 88 -3.23 -0.46 3.78
CA TYR A 88 -3.91 -1.29 4.75
C TYR A 88 -4.59 -0.43 5.81
N LEU A 89 -5.82 -0.79 6.15
CA LEU A 89 -6.54 -0.28 7.32
C LEU A 89 -6.95 -1.46 8.19
N THR A 90 -6.86 -1.26 9.51
CA THR A 90 -7.38 -2.26 10.45
C THR A 90 -8.88 -2.44 10.21
N PRO A 91 -9.44 -3.63 10.54
CA PRO A 91 -10.88 -3.87 10.31
C PRO A 91 -11.78 -2.79 10.92
N GLN A 92 -11.43 -2.30 12.11
CA GLN A 92 -12.22 -1.28 12.82
C GLN A 92 -12.18 0.08 12.12
N ALA A 93 -11.13 0.36 11.35
CA ALA A 93 -10.97 1.64 10.67
C ALA A 93 -11.62 1.68 9.29
N ARG A 94 -12.07 0.54 8.78
CA ARG A 94 -12.65 0.43 7.44
C ARG A 94 -14.06 1.04 7.37
N GLY A 95 -14.45 1.50 6.19
CA GLY A 95 -15.78 2.00 5.94
C GLY A 95 -16.06 3.40 6.50
N GLN A 96 -15.00 4.18 6.82
CA GLN A 96 -15.12 5.51 7.40
C GLN A 96 -14.49 6.60 6.54
N GLY A 97 -14.14 6.29 5.28
CA GLY A 97 -13.52 7.25 4.37
C GLY A 97 -12.03 7.44 4.55
N MET A 98 -11.37 6.68 5.44
CA MET A 98 -9.92 6.81 5.65
C MET A 98 -9.10 6.42 4.43
N ALA A 99 -9.54 5.41 3.69
CA ALA A 99 -8.80 4.93 2.51
C ALA A 99 -8.59 6.04 1.48
N ASP A 100 -9.59 6.91 1.29
CA ASP A 100 -9.46 8.07 0.41
C ASP A 100 -8.37 9.02 0.90
N LEU A 101 -8.27 9.24 2.21
CA LEU A 101 -7.23 10.09 2.80
C LEU A 101 -5.85 9.48 2.62
N LEU A 102 -5.74 8.14 2.74
CA LEU A 102 -4.47 7.45 2.51
C LEU A 102 -4.01 7.62 1.06
N LEU A 103 -4.92 7.45 0.10
CA LEU A 103 -4.59 7.66 -1.32
C LEU A 103 -4.19 9.10 -1.60
N GLN A 104 -4.85 10.07 -0.99
CA GLN A 104 -4.49 11.48 -1.15
C GLN A 104 -3.08 11.75 -0.63
N TYR A 105 -2.75 11.20 0.52
CA TYR A 105 -1.40 11.36 1.09
C TYR A 105 -0.34 10.76 0.16
N ILE A 106 -0.55 9.53 -0.31
CA ILE A 106 0.36 8.86 -1.24
C ILE A 106 0.50 9.69 -2.51
N GLY A 107 -0.61 10.14 -3.08
CA GLY A 107 -0.62 10.93 -4.32
C GLY A 107 0.19 12.20 -4.20
N ARG A 108 0.03 12.95 -3.10
CA ARG A 108 0.81 14.17 -2.87
C ARG A 108 2.29 13.88 -2.69
N THR A 109 2.62 12.82 -1.94
CA THR A 109 4.02 12.43 -1.74
C THR A 109 4.68 12.06 -3.07
N LEU A 110 3.98 11.27 -3.89
CA LEU A 110 4.49 10.88 -5.20
C LEU A 110 4.63 12.07 -6.14
N TRP A 111 3.64 12.96 -6.16
CA TRP A 111 3.70 14.16 -7.00
C TRP A 111 4.90 15.03 -6.63
N GLN A 112 5.12 15.27 -5.34
CA GLN A 112 6.25 16.06 -4.86
C GLN A 112 7.59 15.42 -5.19
N ALA A 113 7.63 14.09 -5.32
CA ALA A 113 8.84 13.37 -5.72
C ALA A 113 9.03 13.33 -7.26
N GLY A 114 8.15 13.95 -8.02
CA GLY A 114 8.25 14.00 -9.48
C GLY A 114 7.45 12.95 -10.22
N CYS A 115 6.68 12.13 -9.52
CA CYS A 115 5.82 11.13 -10.17
C CYS A 115 4.59 11.79 -10.78
N ARG A 116 4.14 11.21 -11.88
CA ARG A 116 2.89 11.64 -12.55
C ARG A 116 1.93 10.48 -12.70
N ARG A 117 2.37 9.28 -12.40
CA ARG A 117 1.63 8.04 -12.53
C ARG A 117 1.96 7.13 -11.36
N VAL A 118 1.02 6.28 -10.98
CA VAL A 118 1.24 5.26 -9.95
C VAL A 118 0.60 3.96 -10.37
N VAL A 119 1.24 2.84 -10.01
CA VAL A 119 0.83 1.49 -10.36
C VAL A 119 0.72 0.67 -9.07
N LEU A 120 -0.19 -0.29 -9.05
CA LEU A 120 -0.27 -1.30 -7.99
C LEU A 120 -0.84 -2.60 -8.54
N LEU A 121 -0.72 -3.66 -7.73
CA LEU A 121 -1.33 -4.95 -8.01
C LEU A 121 -2.58 -5.12 -7.15
N VAL A 122 -3.64 -5.64 -7.77
CA VAL A 122 -4.89 -5.98 -7.06
C VAL A 122 -5.24 -7.42 -7.36
N SER A 123 -5.60 -8.19 -6.33
CA SER A 123 -6.10 -9.54 -6.50
C SER A 123 -7.50 -9.52 -7.11
N ARG A 124 -7.73 -10.40 -8.09
CA ARG A 124 -9.08 -10.61 -8.66
C ARG A 124 -10.05 -11.17 -7.64
N LEU A 125 -9.54 -11.75 -6.56
CA LEU A 125 -10.32 -12.35 -5.49
C LEU A 125 -10.71 -11.34 -4.41
N ASN A 126 -10.36 -10.07 -4.59
CA ASN A 126 -10.65 -9.00 -3.63
C ASN A 126 -11.62 -7.97 -4.26
N PRO A 127 -12.93 -8.29 -4.33
CA PRO A 127 -13.89 -7.40 -4.98
C PRO A 127 -14.02 -6.05 -4.29
N ARG A 128 -13.81 -5.99 -2.99
CA ARG A 128 -13.87 -4.72 -2.23
C ARG A 128 -12.78 -3.77 -2.69
N ALA A 129 -11.55 -4.24 -2.82
CA ALA A 129 -10.44 -3.43 -3.32
C ALA A 129 -10.67 -3.01 -4.77
N LEU A 130 -11.13 -3.93 -5.62
CA LEU A 130 -11.43 -3.61 -7.02
C LEU A 130 -12.46 -2.49 -7.14
N ARG A 131 -13.55 -2.55 -6.37
CA ARG A 131 -14.57 -1.50 -6.38
C ARG A 131 -13.99 -0.17 -5.90
N PHE A 132 -13.18 -0.20 -4.85
CA PHE A 132 -12.56 1.00 -4.31
C PHE A 132 -11.67 1.68 -5.33
N TYR A 133 -10.74 0.94 -5.95
CA TYR A 133 -9.82 1.53 -6.92
C TYR A 133 -10.54 2.03 -8.16
N ARG A 134 -11.54 1.28 -8.67
CA ARG A 134 -12.34 1.72 -9.81
C ARG A 134 -13.10 3.01 -9.51
N ARG A 135 -13.70 3.08 -8.33
CA ARG A 135 -14.41 4.30 -7.88
C ARG A 135 -13.47 5.50 -7.80
N CYS A 136 -12.22 5.27 -7.42
CA CYS A 136 -11.21 6.33 -7.32
C CYS A 136 -10.57 6.69 -8.67
N GLY A 137 -10.99 6.07 -9.77
CA GLY A 137 -10.49 6.42 -11.10
C GLY A 137 -9.30 5.61 -11.59
N TRP A 138 -8.95 4.55 -10.87
CA TRP A 138 -7.88 3.65 -11.31
C TRP A 138 -8.35 2.81 -12.50
N GLN A 139 -7.43 2.51 -13.42
CA GLN A 139 -7.72 1.78 -14.65
C GLN A 139 -6.91 0.49 -14.71
N TYR A 140 -7.55 -0.55 -15.22
CA TYR A 140 -6.88 -1.84 -15.48
C TYR A 140 -5.75 -1.63 -16.49
N LEU A 141 -4.56 -2.15 -16.15
CA LEU A 141 -3.38 -2.04 -17.01
C LEU A 141 -3.04 -3.36 -17.69
N GLY A 142 -3.13 -4.47 -16.98
CA GLY A 142 -2.81 -5.78 -17.53
C GLY A 142 -2.62 -6.83 -16.44
N PRO A 143 -2.57 -8.13 -16.84
CA PRO A 143 -2.35 -9.19 -15.87
C PRO A 143 -0.89 -9.20 -15.39
N ASN A 144 -0.69 -9.72 -14.18
CA ASN A 144 0.65 -9.94 -13.65
C ASN A 144 1.16 -11.30 -14.13
N PRO A 145 2.22 -11.34 -14.96
CA PRO A 145 2.73 -12.61 -15.46
C PRO A 145 3.35 -13.51 -14.39
N LYS A 146 3.68 -12.92 -13.23
CA LYS A 146 4.32 -13.67 -12.13
C LYS A 146 3.33 -14.24 -11.12
N HIS A 147 2.06 -13.82 -11.18
CA HIS A 147 1.06 -14.29 -10.22
C HIS A 147 -0.33 -14.26 -10.88
N ALA A 148 -0.88 -15.43 -11.14
CA ALA A 148 -2.08 -15.59 -11.98
C ALA A 148 -3.34 -14.93 -11.43
N GLU A 149 -3.40 -14.65 -10.13
CA GLU A 149 -4.59 -14.11 -9.48
C GLU A 149 -4.56 -12.59 -9.34
N THR A 150 -3.52 -11.92 -9.81
CA THR A 150 -3.37 -10.47 -9.64
C THR A 150 -3.26 -9.74 -10.96
N ASP A 151 -3.73 -8.51 -10.97
CA ASP A 151 -3.67 -7.64 -12.13
C ASP A 151 -3.06 -6.29 -11.73
N PHE A 152 -2.36 -5.67 -12.69
CA PHE A 152 -1.87 -4.31 -12.52
C PHE A 152 -2.99 -3.31 -12.80
N TYR A 153 -3.05 -2.28 -11.96
CA TYR A 153 -3.90 -1.10 -12.15
C TYR A 153 -3.03 0.13 -12.08
N GLU A 154 -3.42 1.17 -12.81
CA GLU A 154 -2.70 2.45 -12.87
C GLU A 154 -3.62 3.61 -12.56
N TYR A 155 -3.00 4.69 -12.11
CA TYR A 155 -3.69 5.95 -11.89
C TYR A 155 -2.77 7.10 -12.30
N TRP A 156 -3.26 8.00 -13.16
CA TRP A 156 -2.55 9.20 -13.53
C TRP A 156 -2.89 10.28 -12.50
N LEU A 157 -1.86 10.78 -11.82
CA LEU A 157 -2.04 11.73 -10.74
C LEU A 157 -2.57 13.05 -11.31
N PRO A 158 -3.61 13.64 -10.69
CA PRO A 158 -4.04 14.97 -11.06
C PRO A 158 -2.98 15.99 -10.65
N ASP A 159 -3.06 17.19 -11.25
CA ASP A 159 -2.14 18.26 -10.86
C ASP A 159 -2.36 18.61 -9.39
N LEU A 160 -1.32 18.39 -8.58
CA LEU A 160 -1.32 18.62 -7.13
C LEU A 160 -0.38 19.77 -6.74
N ALA A 161 0.05 20.55 -7.74
CA ALA A 161 0.96 21.68 -7.53
C ALA A 161 0.29 22.82 -6.72
#